data_3c828ec6ff8c7d1ec0d488fb3c2a0933
#
_entry.id   3c828ec6ff8c7d1ec0d488fb3c2a0933
#
_cell.length_a   1.000
_cell.length_b   1.000
_cell.length_c   1.000
_cell.angle_alpha   90.00
_cell.angle_beta   90.00
_cell.angle_gamma   90.00
#
_symmetry.space_group_name_H-M   'P 1'
#
loop_
_entity.id
_entity.type
_entity.pdbx_description
1 polymer ?
#
loop_
_entity_poly.entity_id
_entity_poly.type
_entity_poly.pdbx_seq_one_letter_code
_entity_poly.pdbx_strand_id
1 'polypeptide(L)'
;MAHDMDRLLEMSDEIWEGSILPSLSEFIGVKALSPLFEPDWEEVGELEDVIELFCRWVDNQGIRGLSYSVHRIEGRSPVLLISVEGSGKGEIIFYSHLDKQPS
;
A
#
# COMPACT_ATOMS: atom_id res chain seq x y z
N MET A 1 -18.23 12.75 -22.15
CA MET A 1 -16.89 12.18 -22.24
C MET A 1 -15.82 13.12 -21.72
N ALA A 2 -15.68 14.33 -22.26
CA ALA A 2 -14.66 15.27 -21.77
C ALA A 2 -14.87 15.65 -20.31
N HIS A 3 -16.12 15.89 -19.86
CA HIS A 3 -16.37 16.22 -18.46
C HIS A 3 -16.19 15.02 -17.51
N ASP A 4 -16.33 13.79 -18.00
CA ASP A 4 -16.01 12.61 -17.20
C ASP A 4 -14.52 12.50 -16.92
N MET A 5 -13.70 12.84 -17.92
CA MET A 5 -12.24 12.88 -17.75
C MET A 5 -11.86 14.01 -16.80
N ASP A 6 -12.46 15.18 -16.94
CA ASP A 6 -12.22 16.31 -16.05
C ASP A 6 -12.57 15.96 -14.60
N ARG A 7 -13.68 15.24 -14.41
CA ARG A 7 -14.08 14.78 -13.07
C ARG A 7 -13.09 13.77 -12.50
N LEU A 8 -12.61 12.84 -13.31
CA LEU A 8 -11.60 11.88 -12.88
C LEU A 8 -10.29 12.58 -12.47
N LEU A 9 -9.89 13.60 -13.22
CA LEU A 9 -8.71 14.38 -12.87
C LEU A 9 -8.90 15.14 -11.56
N GLU A 10 -10.06 15.75 -11.36
CA GLU A 10 -10.39 16.42 -10.09
C GLU A 10 -10.36 15.45 -8.93
N MET A 11 -10.98 14.30 -9.07
CA MET A 11 -11.00 13.27 -8.02
C MET A 11 -9.59 12.77 -7.72
N SER A 12 -8.78 12.57 -8.75
CA SER A 12 -7.38 12.15 -8.59
C SER A 12 -6.59 13.18 -7.80
N ASP A 13 -6.75 14.46 -8.14
CA ASP A 13 -6.05 15.55 -7.43
C ASP A 13 -6.51 15.63 -5.96
N GLU A 14 -7.80 15.52 -5.70
CA GLU A 14 -8.34 15.54 -4.34
C GLU A 14 -7.82 14.38 -3.49
N ILE A 15 -7.81 13.17 -4.06
CA ILE A 15 -7.32 11.98 -3.36
C ILE A 15 -5.81 12.09 -3.14
N TRP A 16 -5.09 12.57 -4.14
CA TRP A 16 -3.64 12.78 -4.03
C TRP A 16 -3.30 13.73 -2.89
N GLU A 17 -3.90 14.94 -2.91
CA GLU A 17 -3.59 15.97 -1.92
C GLU A 17 -4.10 15.63 -0.52
N GLY A 18 -5.29 15.05 -0.43
CA GLY A 18 -5.96 14.82 0.85
C GLY A 18 -5.65 13.49 1.51
N SER A 19 -5.21 12.49 0.74
CA SER A 19 -5.04 11.13 1.24
C SER A 19 -3.69 10.51 0.88
N ILE A 20 -3.37 10.46 -0.40
CA ILE A 20 -2.17 9.73 -0.86
C ILE A 20 -0.89 10.44 -0.42
N LEU A 21 -0.78 11.73 -0.69
CA LEU A 21 0.43 12.48 -0.36
C LEU A 21 0.76 12.49 1.14
N PRO A 22 -0.20 12.73 2.04
CA PRO A 22 0.07 12.63 3.47
C PRO A 22 0.52 11.23 3.89
N SER A 23 -0.12 10.18 3.35
CA SER A 23 0.23 8.79 3.67
C SER A 23 1.60 8.39 3.13
N LEU A 24 1.93 8.83 1.91
CA LEU A 24 3.26 8.62 1.35
C LEU A 24 4.33 9.33 2.18
N SER A 25 4.05 10.54 2.67
CA SER A 25 4.99 11.28 3.53
C SER A 25 5.25 10.51 4.82
N GLU A 26 4.23 9.94 5.42
CA GLU A 26 4.36 9.09 6.61
C GLU A 26 5.19 7.84 6.30
N PHE A 27 4.89 7.18 5.18
CA PHE A 27 5.61 6.00 4.72
C PHE A 27 7.10 6.30 4.47
N ILE A 28 7.41 7.41 3.84
CA ILE A 28 8.79 7.82 3.58
C ILE A 28 9.55 8.02 4.90
N GLY A 29 8.87 8.44 5.96
CA GLY A 29 9.46 8.60 7.27
C GLY A 29 9.87 7.30 7.96
N VAL A 30 9.36 6.16 7.52
CA VAL A 30 9.73 4.84 8.05
C VAL A 30 10.87 4.28 7.21
N LYS A 31 11.98 3.92 7.83
CA LYS A 31 13.16 3.45 7.13
C LYS A 31 12.92 2.14 6.38
N ALA A 32 12.29 1.17 7.04
CA ALA A 32 11.79 -0.09 6.47
C ALA A 32 12.72 -0.75 5.44
N LEU A 33 13.98 -0.96 5.81
CA LEU A 33 14.97 -1.57 4.93
C LEU A 33 14.62 -3.02 4.60
N SER A 34 14.90 -3.42 3.35
CA SER A 34 14.79 -4.79 2.90
C SER A 34 15.64 -5.72 3.78
N PRO A 35 15.21 -6.98 3.98
CA PRO A 35 16.03 -7.97 4.72
C PRO A 35 17.45 -8.12 4.19
N LEU A 36 17.68 -7.83 2.93
CA LEU A 36 19.02 -7.85 2.35
C LEU A 36 19.96 -6.83 3.01
N PHE A 37 19.43 -5.69 3.40
CA PHE A 37 20.20 -4.58 3.99
C PHE A 37 20.04 -4.49 5.50
N GLU A 38 19.03 -5.16 6.07
CA GLU A 38 18.79 -5.18 7.51
C GLU A 38 18.51 -6.62 7.95
N PRO A 39 19.56 -7.39 8.30
CA PRO A 39 19.38 -8.78 8.73
C PRO A 39 18.49 -8.94 9.96
N ASP A 40 18.43 -7.93 10.81
CA ASP A 40 17.61 -7.91 12.04
C ASP A 40 16.23 -7.30 11.82
N TRP A 41 15.73 -7.34 10.60
CA TRP A 41 14.47 -6.71 10.20
C TRP A 41 13.27 -7.14 11.08
N GLU A 42 13.24 -8.37 11.55
CA GLU A 42 12.15 -8.85 12.41
C GLU A 42 12.17 -8.13 13.76
N GLU A 43 13.34 -7.97 14.36
CA GLU A 43 13.53 -7.31 15.65
C GLU A 43 13.32 -5.79 15.54
N VAL A 44 13.78 -5.20 14.44
CA VAL A 44 13.61 -3.78 14.15
C VAL A 44 12.14 -3.43 13.99
N GLY A 45 11.35 -4.29 13.33
CA GLY A 45 9.90 -4.16 13.24
C GLY A 45 9.39 -3.12 12.27
N GLU A 46 10.24 -2.45 11.52
CA GLU A 46 9.83 -1.37 10.60
C GLU A 46 9.03 -1.85 9.40
N LEU A 47 9.27 -3.08 8.93
CA LEU A 47 8.47 -3.67 7.86
C LEU A 47 7.03 -3.91 8.32
N GLU A 48 6.84 -4.36 9.57
CA GLU A 48 5.50 -4.51 10.16
C GLU A 48 4.83 -3.14 10.35
N ASP A 49 5.59 -2.12 10.73
CA ASP A 49 5.08 -0.76 10.88
C ASP A 49 4.52 -0.24 9.55
N VAL A 50 5.20 -0.51 8.45
CA VAL A 50 4.76 -0.12 7.11
C VAL A 50 3.51 -0.89 6.70
N ILE A 51 3.46 -2.20 6.96
CA ILE A 51 2.28 -3.01 6.69
C ILE A 51 1.07 -2.44 7.44
N GLU A 52 1.23 -2.12 8.71
CA GLU A 52 0.17 -1.54 9.53
C GLU A 52 -0.31 -0.20 8.97
N LEU A 53 0.62 0.65 8.54
CA LEU A 53 0.30 1.93 7.93
C LEU A 53 -0.58 1.74 6.69
N PHE A 54 -0.21 0.83 5.81
CA PHE A 54 -0.97 0.54 4.59
C PHE A 54 -2.33 -0.09 4.90
N CYS A 55 -2.41 -0.98 5.87
CA CYS A 55 -3.69 -1.56 6.30
C CYS A 55 -4.66 -0.49 6.82
N ARG A 56 -4.17 0.45 7.63
CA ARG A 56 -4.97 1.58 8.11
C ARG A 56 -5.47 2.44 6.97
N TRP A 57 -4.59 2.71 6.00
CA TRP A 57 -4.98 3.50 4.83
C TRP A 57 -6.09 2.80 4.04
N VAL A 58 -5.95 1.49 3.80
CA VAL A 58 -6.96 0.68 3.11
C VAL A 58 -8.28 0.69 3.87
N ASP A 59 -8.25 0.51 5.19
CA ASP A 59 -9.46 0.52 6.03
C ASP A 59 -10.23 1.83 5.91
N ASN A 60 -9.54 2.93 5.67
CA ASN A 60 -10.15 4.26 5.60
C ASN A 60 -10.68 4.62 4.22
N GLN A 61 -10.52 3.76 3.20
CA GLN A 61 -10.94 4.10 1.84
C GLN A 61 -12.43 3.93 1.60
N GLY A 62 -13.10 3.05 2.32
CA GLY A 62 -14.54 2.84 2.17
C GLY A 62 -14.93 2.32 0.79
N ILE A 63 -14.08 1.56 0.13
CA ILE A 63 -14.33 1.03 -1.22
C ILE A 63 -15.11 -0.27 -1.11
N ARG A 64 -16.21 -0.35 -1.85
CA ARG A 64 -17.04 -1.57 -1.90
C ARG A 64 -16.24 -2.70 -2.56
N GLY A 65 -16.28 -3.89 -1.95
CA GLY A 65 -15.59 -5.06 -2.48
C GLY A 65 -14.10 -5.10 -2.17
N LEU A 66 -13.60 -4.12 -1.45
CA LEU A 66 -12.21 -4.06 -1.03
C LEU A 66 -11.98 -4.97 0.18
N SER A 67 -10.96 -5.81 0.09
CA SER A 67 -10.51 -6.64 1.20
C SER A 67 -8.99 -6.76 1.16
N TYR A 68 -8.40 -7.14 2.29
CA TYR A 68 -6.97 -7.38 2.32
C TYR A 68 -6.62 -8.47 3.32
N SER A 69 -5.45 -9.05 3.13
CA SER A 69 -4.88 -10.01 4.07
C SER A 69 -3.38 -9.84 4.14
N VAL A 70 -2.81 -10.12 5.30
CA VAL A 70 -1.36 -10.09 5.50
C VAL A 70 -0.88 -11.51 5.65
N HIS A 71 0.08 -11.91 4.83
CA HIS A 71 0.64 -13.25 4.82
C HIS A 71 2.04 -13.23 5.40
N ARG A 72 2.28 -14.07 6.40
CA ARG A 72 3.57 -14.18 7.08
C ARG A 72 4.06 -15.61 7.03
N ILE A 73 5.28 -15.77 6.57
CA ILE A 73 5.98 -17.05 6.58
C ILE A 73 7.25 -16.82 7.38
N GLU A 74 7.53 -17.70 8.33
CA GLU A 74 8.70 -17.59 9.19
C GLU A 74 9.97 -17.41 8.36
N GLY A 75 10.78 -16.44 8.74
CA GLY A 75 12.04 -16.13 8.05
C GLY A 75 11.89 -15.32 6.78
N ARG A 76 10.66 -14.92 6.41
CA ARG A 76 10.41 -14.11 5.22
C ARG A 76 9.65 -12.84 5.60
N SER A 77 9.90 -11.78 4.83
CA SER A 77 9.18 -10.52 5.02
C SER A 77 7.69 -10.70 4.71
N PRO A 78 6.81 -9.94 5.39
CA PRO A 78 5.36 -10.08 5.20
C PRO A 78 4.92 -9.61 3.81
N VAL A 79 3.80 -10.17 3.35
CA VAL A 79 3.16 -9.78 2.10
C VAL A 79 1.76 -9.27 2.39
N LEU A 80 1.45 -8.09 1.90
CA LEU A 80 0.11 -7.51 1.97
C LEU A 80 -0.58 -7.75 0.62
N LEU A 81 -1.68 -8.50 0.65
CA LEU A 81 -2.50 -8.76 -0.51
C LEU A 81 -3.79 -7.96 -0.42
N ILE A 82 -4.03 -7.09 -1.39
CA ILE A 82 -5.23 -6.27 -1.45
C ILE A 82 -6.04 -6.71 -2.66
N SER A 83 -7.33 -6.91 -2.47
CA SER A 83 -8.27 -7.32 -3.52
C SER A 83 -9.44 -6.37 -3.60
N VAL A 84 -9.85 -6.07 -4.82
CA VAL A 84 -11.09 -5.33 -5.07
C VAL A 84 -11.90 -6.15 -6.08
N GLU A 85 -13.10 -6.57 -5.69
CA GLU A 85 -13.98 -7.31 -6.59
C GLU A 85 -14.50 -6.40 -7.69
N GLY A 86 -14.42 -6.89 -8.92
CA GLY A 86 -15.02 -6.25 -10.08
C GLY A 86 -16.18 -7.04 -10.61
N SER A 87 -16.93 -6.48 -11.55
CA SER A 87 -18.08 -7.10 -12.21
C SER A 87 -17.71 -7.84 -13.50
N GLY A 88 -16.50 -7.64 -13.99
CA GLY A 88 -16.04 -8.24 -15.24
C GLY A 88 -15.41 -9.61 -15.02
N LYS A 89 -14.99 -10.23 -16.12
CA LYS A 89 -14.26 -11.49 -16.12
C LYS A 89 -12.77 -11.20 -16.14
N GLY A 90 -12.01 -12.09 -15.51
CA GLY A 90 -10.56 -11.97 -15.44
C GLY A 90 -10.11 -11.10 -14.29
N GLU A 91 -8.79 -11.02 -14.13
CA GLU A 91 -8.14 -10.31 -13.04
C GLU A 91 -6.97 -9.48 -13.57
N ILE A 92 -6.73 -8.35 -12.92
CA ILE A 92 -5.54 -7.55 -13.13
C ILE A 92 -4.75 -7.57 -11.83
N ILE A 93 -3.47 -7.90 -11.92
CA ILE A 93 -2.60 -7.97 -10.75
C ILE A 93 -1.55 -6.87 -10.86
N PHE A 94 -1.43 -6.07 -9.79
CA PHE A 94 -0.38 -5.08 -9.65
C PHE A 94 0.62 -5.58 -8.61
N TYR A 95 1.88 -5.62 -8.98
CA TYR A 95 2.96 -5.98 -8.06
C TYR A 95 3.74 -4.73 -7.66
N SER A 96 4.02 -4.63 -6.38
CA SER A 96 4.85 -3.55 -5.83
C SER A 96 5.55 -4.04 -4.58
N HIS A 97 6.49 -3.26 -4.07
CA HIS A 97 7.17 -3.58 -2.83
C HIS A 97 7.22 -2.37 -1.91
N LEU A 98 7.23 -2.64 -0.60
CA LEU A 98 7.23 -1.62 0.44
C LEU A 98 8.58 -1.50 1.14
N ASP A 99 9.42 -2.53 1.06
CA ASP A 99 10.76 -2.50 1.62
C ASP A 99 11.67 -1.59 0.80
N LYS A 100 12.66 -1.02 1.44
CA LYS A 100 13.50 0.03 0.87
C LYS A 100 14.96 -0.38 0.80
N GLN A 101 15.67 0.32 -0.06
CA GLN A 101 17.12 0.26 -0.13
C GLN A 101 17.70 1.43 0.64
N PRO A 102 18.96 1.33 1.12
CA PRO A 102 19.64 2.46 1.75
C PRO A 102 19.77 3.63 0.77
N SER A 103 19.64 4.84 1.30
CA SER A 103 19.81 6.06 0.51
C SER A 103 21.27 6.32 0.17
#